data_2f7b7aef6de4e9cefa5e4a732a2dd898
#
_entry.id   2f7b7aef6de4e9cefa5e4a732a2dd898
#
_cell.length_a   1.000
_cell.length_b   1.000
_cell.length_c   1.000
_cell.angle_alpha   90.00
_cell.angle_beta   90.00
_cell.angle_gamma   90.00
#
_symmetry.space_group_name_H-M   'P 1'
#
loop_
_entity.id
_entity.type
_entity.pdbx_description
1 polymer ?
#
loop_
_entity_poly.entity_id
_entity_poly.type
_entity_poly.pdbx_seq_one_letter_code
_entity_poly.pdbx_strand_id
1 'polypeptide(L)'
;MYDHVTWPQRYDPKTSAIYALNDIDVKAPPEAVWKLLVEAENWSSYFPAEDQVKILTGEPELALGTRYSRVTVGFPMSLVVTECEPLRRLAWATTVDGDETGSSAYHGWVITPTDHGCHVLTEETQQGPFFLDELGRKHPGALYRYHQDWVESLAHAAEAETAKTTVD
;
A
#
# COMPACT_ATOMS: atom_id res chain seq x y z
N MET A 1 -7.87 -12.93 15.67
CA MET A 1 -7.69 -11.46 15.62
C MET A 1 -6.44 -11.21 14.80
N TYR A 2 -6.53 -10.44 13.71
CA TYR A 2 -5.38 -10.15 12.85
C TYR A 2 -4.59 -8.96 13.40
N ASP A 3 -3.29 -8.91 13.06
CA ASP A 3 -2.45 -7.78 13.38
C ASP A 3 -2.85 -6.55 12.55
N HIS A 4 -2.56 -5.37 13.08
CA HIS A 4 -2.76 -4.09 12.43
C HIS A 4 -1.43 -3.40 12.11
N VAL A 5 -1.49 -2.35 11.31
CA VAL A 5 -0.33 -1.49 11.01
C VAL A 5 0.24 -0.90 12.30
N THR A 6 1.56 -0.83 12.41
CA THR A 6 2.24 -0.14 13.51
C THR A 6 2.35 1.36 13.16
N TRP A 7 1.64 2.19 13.94
CA TRP A 7 1.55 3.61 13.64
C TRP A 7 2.64 4.43 14.33
N PRO A 8 3.44 5.19 13.58
CA PRO A 8 4.19 6.28 14.17
C PRO A 8 3.21 7.31 14.80
N GLN A 9 3.58 7.91 15.91
CA GLN A 9 2.71 8.82 16.67
C GLN A 9 2.05 9.90 15.80
N ARG A 10 2.79 10.45 14.83
CA ARG A 10 2.29 11.46 13.89
C ARG A 10 1.10 10.97 13.06
N TYR A 11 1.02 9.67 12.80
CA TYR A 11 0.05 9.06 11.89
C TYR A 11 -1.01 8.23 12.61
N ASP A 12 -1.21 8.46 13.92
CA ASP A 12 -2.23 7.76 14.70
C ASP A 12 -3.62 7.97 14.06
N PRO A 13 -4.35 6.89 13.73
CA PRO A 13 -5.70 6.96 13.17
C PRO A 13 -6.68 7.83 13.98
N LYS A 14 -6.49 7.89 15.29
CA LYS A 14 -7.35 8.67 16.20
C LYS A 14 -7.21 10.18 16.01
N THR A 15 -6.09 10.62 15.46
CA THR A 15 -5.78 12.05 15.27
C THR A 15 -5.65 12.44 13.81
N SER A 16 -5.77 11.48 12.90
CA SER A 16 -5.65 11.73 11.45
C SER A 16 -6.99 12.18 10.86
N ALA A 17 -6.93 13.06 9.87
CA ALA A 17 -8.11 13.60 9.21
C ALA A 17 -8.84 12.57 8.35
N ILE A 18 -8.09 11.65 7.76
CA ILE A 18 -8.61 10.57 6.91
C ILE A 18 -7.97 9.26 7.35
N TYR A 19 -8.78 8.21 7.44
CA TYR A 19 -8.34 6.85 7.72
C TYR A 19 -9.15 5.86 6.91
N ALA A 20 -8.49 4.87 6.35
CA ALA A 20 -9.13 3.74 5.68
C ALA A 20 -8.46 2.43 6.13
N LEU A 21 -9.28 1.40 6.26
CA LEU A 21 -8.89 0.01 6.48
C LEU A 21 -9.60 -0.87 5.47
N ASN A 22 -8.83 -1.69 4.79
CA ASN A 22 -9.34 -2.71 3.86
C ASN A 22 -8.61 -4.02 4.11
N ASP A 23 -9.30 -5.13 3.95
CA ASP A 23 -8.72 -6.45 4.15
C ASP A 23 -9.36 -7.49 3.22
N ILE A 24 -8.65 -8.60 3.01
CA ILE A 24 -9.12 -9.71 2.20
C ILE A 24 -8.41 -11.02 2.58
N ASP A 25 -9.13 -12.13 2.52
CA ASP A 25 -8.54 -13.46 2.57
C ASP A 25 -8.07 -13.88 1.17
N VAL A 26 -6.82 -14.33 1.06
CA VAL A 26 -6.15 -14.69 -0.19
C VAL A 26 -5.82 -16.17 -0.18
N LYS A 27 -6.25 -16.91 -1.21
CA LYS A 27 -5.95 -18.34 -1.41
C LYS A 27 -4.59 -18.53 -2.09
N ALA A 28 -3.59 -17.84 -1.59
CA ALA A 28 -2.20 -17.93 -2.03
C ALA A 28 -1.27 -17.78 -0.81
N PRO A 29 -0.07 -18.33 -0.86
CA PRO A 29 0.87 -18.21 0.26
C PRO A 29 1.38 -16.76 0.40
N PRO A 30 1.83 -16.37 1.62
CA PRO A 30 2.39 -15.04 1.86
C PRO A 30 3.47 -14.61 0.86
N GLU A 31 4.27 -15.54 0.37
CA GLU A 31 5.34 -15.31 -0.60
C GLU A 31 4.82 -14.73 -1.93
N ALA A 32 3.68 -15.22 -2.41
CA ALA A 32 3.08 -14.73 -3.64
C ALA A 32 2.57 -13.29 -3.50
N VAL A 33 1.95 -12.98 -2.37
CA VAL A 33 1.48 -11.62 -2.05
C VAL A 33 2.67 -10.68 -1.84
N TRP A 34 3.66 -11.11 -1.05
CA TRP A 34 4.85 -10.31 -0.74
C TRP A 34 5.60 -9.90 -1.99
N LYS A 35 5.86 -10.84 -2.90
CA LYS A 35 6.51 -10.57 -4.17
C LYS A 35 5.81 -9.45 -4.95
N LEU A 36 4.50 -9.52 -5.10
CA LEU A 36 3.73 -8.50 -5.80
C LEU A 36 3.78 -7.12 -5.11
N LEU A 37 3.84 -7.09 -3.78
CA LEU A 37 3.94 -5.84 -3.02
C LEU A 37 5.31 -5.18 -3.12
N VAL A 38 6.41 -5.94 -3.06
CA VAL A 38 7.76 -5.36 -3.07
C VAL A 38 8.25 -5.00 -4.46
N GLU A 39 7.74 -5.64 -5.51
CA GLU A 39 8.04 -5.31 -6.91
C GLU A 39 7.24 -4.08 -7.37
N ALA A 40 7.47 -2.93 -6.74
CA ALA A 40 6.62 -1.75 -6.87
C ALA A 40 6.54 -1.19 -8.31
N GLU A 41 7.60 -1.26 -9.09
CA GLU A 41 7.58 -0.80 -10.50
C GLU A 41 6.69 -1.69 -11.39
N ASN A 42 6.25 -2.84 -10.89
CA ASN A 42 5.35 -3.77 -11.57
C ASN A 42 3.88 -3.70 -11.09
N TRP A 43 3.54 -2.81 -10.16
CA TRP A 43 2.17 -2.71 -9.63
C TRP A 43 1.12 -2.53 -10.72
N SER A 44 1.41 -1.74 -11.75
CA SER A 44 0.47 -1.52 -12.86
C SER A 44 0.12 -2.78 -13.66
N SER A 45 0.90 -3.86 -13.53
CA SER A 45 0.62 -5.13 -14.20
C SER A 45 -0.63 -5.83 -13.67
N TYR A 46 -1.00 -5.58 -12.42
CA TYR A 46 -2.20 -6.14 -11.80
C TYR A 46 -3.14 -5.08 -11.23
N PHE A 47 -2.65 -3.86 -10.96
CA PHE A 47 -3.44 -2.73 -10.48
C PHE A 47 -3.10 -1.46 -11.30
N PRO A 48 -3.76 -1.26 -12.45
CA PRO A 48 -3.42 -0.19 -13.39
C PRO A 48 -3.54 1.24 -12.85
N ALA A 49 -4.24 1.44 -11.73
CA ALA A 49 -4.32 2.74 -11.07
C ALA A 49 -3.00 3.20 -10.45
N GLU A 50 -2.06 2.27 -10.21
CA GLU A 50 -0.69 2.53 -9.75
C GLU A 50 0.29 2.44 -10.92
N ASP A 51 0.29 3.43 -11.76
CA ASP A 51 1.29 3.59 -12.82
C ASP A 51 2.38 4.60 -12.43
N GLN A 52 3.42 4.73 -13.25
CA GLN A 52 4.52 5.69 -13.05
C GLN A 52 5.24 5.54 -11.69
N VAL A 53 5.29 4.34 -11.15
CA VAL A 53 6.09 4.05 -9.96
C VAL A 53 7.56 3.93 -10.36
N LYS A 54 8.45 4.63 -9.63
CA LYS A 54 9.89 4.63 -9.88
C LYS A 54 10.68 4.53 -8.60
N ILE A 55 11.48 3.46 -8.45
CA ILE A 55 12.44 3.32 -7.35
C ILE A 55 13.65 4.22 -7.63
N LEU A 56 14.00 5.09 -6.67
CA LEU A 56 15.02 6.12 -6.82
C LEU A 56 16.36 5.74 -6.20
N THR A 57 16.38 4.77 -5.30
CA THR A 57 17.57 4.32 -4.56
C THR A 57 18.28 3.13 -5.21
N GLY A 58 17.72 2.58 -6.29
CA GLY A 58 18.39 1.62 -7.17
C GLY A 58 18.18 0.15 -6.81
N GLU A 59 17.45 -0.16 -5.75
CA GLU A 59 17.06 -1.53 -5.43
C GLU A 59 16.02 -2.05 -6.46
N PRO A 60 15.98 -3.36 -6.75
CA PRO A 60 14.96 -3.93 -7.63
C PRO A 60 13.58 -4.06 -6.97
N GLU A 61 13.54 -4.03 -5.63
CA GLU A 61 12.36 -4.25 -4.80
C GLU A 61 12.34 -3.26 -3.64
N LEU A 62 11.16 -3.03 -3.06
CA LEU A 62 11.03 -2.23 -1.84
C LEU A 62 11.72 -2.93 -0.66
N ALA A 63 12.56 -2.19 0.03
CA ALA A 63 13.24 -2.58 1.26
C ALA A 63 13.23 -1.41 2.25
N LEU A 64 13.62 -1.64 3.50
CA LEU A 64 13.71 -0.58 4.48
C LEU A 64 14.62 0.56 4.00
N GLY A 65 14.08 1.77 3.98
CA GLY A 65 14.79 2.97 3.52
C GLY A 65 14.70 3.23 2.01
N THR A 66 14.14 2.32 1.21
CA THR A 66 13.92 2.55 -0.22
C THR A 66 13.10 3.83 -0.42
N ARG A 67 13.59 4.69 -1.31
CA ARG A 67 12.89 5.90 -1.75
C ARG A 67 12.35 5.67 -3.15
N TYR A 68 11.10 6.03 -3.35
CA TYR A 68 10.46 5.89 -4.64
C TYR A 68 9.45 7.02 -4.88
N SER A 69 9.07 7.22 -6.11
CA SER A 69 8.05 8.18 -6.52
C SER A 69 6.90 7.47 -7.22
N ARG A 70 5.74 8.09 -7.17
CA ARG A 70 4.57 7.69 -7.96
C ARG A 70 3.70 8.88 -8.28
N VAL A 71 2.79 8.73 -9.21
CA VAL A 71 1.74 9.71 -9.48
C VAL A 71 0.41 9.09 -9.07
N THR A 72 -0.26 9.70 -8.10
CA THR A 72 -1.57 9.25 -7.62
C THR A 72 -2.59 10.33 -7.90
N VAL A 73 -3.66 9.99 -8.64
CA VAL A 73 -4.73 10.92 -9.05
C VAL A 73 -4.18 12.20 -9.70
N GLY A 74 -3.08 12.08 -10.48
CA GLY A 74 -2.43 13.18 -11.16
C GLY A 74 -1.45 14.00 -10.30
N PHE A 75 -1.26 13.65 -9.04
CA PHE A 75 -0.31 14.33 -8.15
C PHE A 75 0.97 13.52 -7.96
N PRO A 76 2.15 14.11 -8.24
CA PRO A 76 3.42 13.47 -7.96
C PRO A 76 3.66 13.40 -6.46
N MET A 77 4.12 12.24 -6.00
CA MET A 77 4.36 11.94 -4.60
C MET A 77 5.74 11.31 -4.41
N SER A 78 6.38 11.67 -3.30
CA SER A 78 7.64 11.07 -2.83
C SER A 78 7.37 10.19 -1.62
N LEU A 79 7.94 8.99 -1.63
CA LEU A 79 7.69 7.96 -0.63
C LEU A 79 9.00 7.38 -0.10
N VAL A 80 8.96 6.97 1.18
CA VAL A 80 10.07 6.26 1.82
C VAL A 80 9.54 5.08 2.62
N VAL A 81 10.11 3.90 2.41
CA VAL A 81 9.78 2.69 3.16
C VAL A 81 10.34 2.82 4.58
N THR A 82 9.48 2.75 5.57
CA THR A 82 9.77 2.93 6.99
C THR A 82 9.66 1.66 7.82
N GLU A 83 8.96 0.65 7.30
CA GLU A 83 8.85 -0.68 7.89
C GLU A 83 8.94 -1.72 6.77
N CYS A 84 9.76 -2.75 6.96
CA CYS A 84 9.88 -3.87 6.03
C CYS A 84 10.30 -5.12 6.82
N GLU A 85 9.32 -5.95 7.14
CA GLU A 85 9.49 -7.29 7.71
C GLU A 85 9.04 -8.30 6.66
N PRO A 86 9.97 -9.01 5.99
CA PRO A 86 9.63 -9.90 4.89
C PRO A 86 8.48 -10.85 5.19
N LEU A 87 7.56 -10.98 4.24
CA LEU A 87 6.36 -11.80 4.28
C LEU A 87 5.30 -11.39 5.32
N ARG A 88 5.52 -10.28 6.03
CA ARG A 88 4.63 -9.90 7.13
C ARG A 88 4.21 -8.44 7.12
N ARG A 89 5.16 -7.49 7.00
CA ARG A 89 4.89 -6.07 7.18
C ARG A 89 5.64 -5.21 6.18
N LEU A 90 4.94 -4.29 5.57
CA LEU A 90 5.51 -3.28 4.70
C LEU A 90 4.78 -1.96 4.95
N ALA A 91 5.50 -0.89 5.21
CA ALA A 91 4.88 0.42 5.35
C ALA A 91 5.79 1.54 4.83
N TRP A 92 5.15 2.63 4.40
CA TRP A 92 5.84 3.80 3.89
C TRP A 92 5.15 5.10 4.29
N ALA A 93 5.95 6.15 4.39
CA ALA A 93 5.48 7.52 4.54
C ALA A 93 5.45 8.21 3.17
N THR A 94 4.45 9.03 2.95
CA THR A 94 4.21 9.74 1.69
C THR A 94 4.16 11.24 1.92
N THR A 95 4.81 12.00 1.04
CA THR A 95 4.66 13.45 0.92
C THR A 95 4.21 13.82 -0.49
N VAL A 96 3.52 14.95 -0.64
CA VAL A 96 3.06 15.45 -1.92
C VAL A 96 4.10 16.45 -2.45
N ASP A 97 4.60 16.22 -3.65
CA ASP A 97 5.64 17.06 -4.23
C ASP A 97 5.11 18.48 -4.51
N GLY A 98 5.83 19.46 -4.02
CA GLY A 98 5.44 20.87 -4.13
C GLY A 98 4.36 21.32 -3.14
N ASP A 99 3.88 20.48 -2.23
CA ASP A 99 2.99 20.88 -1.15
C ASP A 99 3.78 21.51 0.02
N GLU A 100 3.57 22.80 0.24
CA GLU A 100 4.21 23.55 1.32
C GLU A 100 3.45 23.47 2.65
N THR A 101 2.28 22.86 2.67
CA THR A 101 1.44 22.73 3.88
C THR A 101 1.90 21.62 4.82
N GLY A 102 2.81 20.75 4.36
CA GLY A 102 3.31 19.61 5.10
C GLY A 102 2.33 18.45 5.18
N SER A 103 1.40 18.37 4.23
CA SER A 103 0.48 17.24 4.11
C SER A 103 1.26 15.95 3.88
N SER A 104 0.83 14.89 4.56
CA SER A 104 1.51 13.59 4.51
C SER A 104 0.55 12.46 4.78
N ALA A 105 0.94 11.26 4.34
CA ALA A 105 0.21 10.03 4.58
C ALA A 105 1.13 8.92 5.10
N TYR A 106 0.56 7.93 5.73
CA TYR A 106 1.25 6.71 6.13
C TYR A 106 0.41 5.51 5.74
N HIS A 107 0.99 4.63 4.95
CA HIS A 107 0.31 3.48 4.37
C HIS A 107 1.05 2.21 4.76
N GLY A 108 0.35 1.25 5.34
CA GLY A 108 0.91 -0.02 5.76
C GLY A 108 0.13 -1.22 5.25
N TRP A 109 0.84 -2.32 5.13
CA TRP A 109 0.36 -3.63 4.75
C TRP A 109 0.76 -4.65 5.81
N VAL A 110 -0.16 -5.54 6.16
CA VAL A 110 0.08 -6.66 7.09
C VAL A 110 -0.40 -7.94 6.43
N ILE A 111 0.48 -8.94 6.39
CA ILE A 111 0.19 -10.27 5.87
C ILE A 111 0.22 -11.25 7.05
N THR A 112 -0.87 -11.96 7.26
CA THR A 112 -0.99 -12.98 8.30
C THR A 112 -1.23 -14.34 7.65
N PRO A 113 -0.32 -15.33 7.82
CA PRO A 113 -0.54 -16.68 7.32
C PRO A 113 -1.82 -17.30 7.89
N THR A 114 -2.52 -18.09 7.09
CA THR A 114 -3.70 -18.88 7.47
C THR A 114 -3.56 -20.32 6.99
N ASP A 115 -4.44 -21.20 7.41
CA ASP A 115 -4.43 -22.61 6.99
C ASP A 115 -4.67 -22.81 5.48
N HIS A 116 -5.19 -21.78 4.80
CA HIS A 116 -5.59 -21.88 3.39
C HIS A 116 -4.95 -20.81 2.50
N GLY A 117 -3.94 -20.10 3.01
CA GLY A 117 -3.26 -19.01 2.30
C GLY A 117 -2.79 -17.93 3.26
N CYS A 118 -3.28 -16.71 3.09
CA CYS A 118 -3.01 -15.63 4.02
C CYS A 118 -4.17 -14.62 4.07
N HIS A 119 -4.21 -13.86 5.16
CA HIS A 119 -5.04 -12.67 5.28
C HIS A 119 -4.19 -11.44 5.01
N VAL A 120 -4.65 -10.56 4.15
CA VAL A 120 -3.98 -9.30 3.79
C VAL A 120 -4.81 -8.14 4.29
N LEU A 121 -4.20 -7.28 5.08
CA LEU A 121 -4.81 -6.05 5.59
C LEU A 121 -3.97 -4.86 5.14
N THR A 122 -4.62 -3.80 4.72
CA THR A 122 -4.00 -2.51 4.44
C THR A 122 -4.71 -1.38 5.16
N GLU A 123 -3.93 -0.47 5.73
CA GLU A 123 -4.43 0.70 6.42
C GLU A 123 -3.64 1.94 5.99
N GLU A 124 -4.33 3.05 5.81
CA GLU A 124 -3.71 4.33 5.52
C GLU A 124 -4.33 5.45 6.35
N THR A 125 -3.48 6.33 6.85
CA THR A 125 -3.89 7.63 7.41
C THR A 125 -3.36 8.76 6.55
N GLN A 126 -4.17 9.81 6.39
CA GLN A 126 -3.80 11.00 5.65
C GLN A 126 -4.03 12.24 6.49
N GLN A 127 -3.11 13.19 6.40
CA GLN A 127 -3.10 14.42 7.19
C GLN A 127 -2.78 15.64 6.33
N GLY A 128 -3.28 16.75 6.75
CA GLY A 128 -3.00 18.06 6.16
C GLY A 128 -4.00 18.52 5.10
N PRO A 129 -3.95 19.81 4.76
CA PRO A 129 -4.93 20.46 3.89
C PRO A 129 -5.04 19.81 2.51
N PHE A 130 -3.92 19.38 1.91
CA PHE A 130 -3.95 18.75 0.59
C PHE A 130 -4.86 17.50 0.59
N PHE A 131 -4.61 16.54 1.48
CA PHE A 131 -5.41 15.33 1.52
C PHE A 131 -6.85 15.59 1.90
N LEU A 132 -7.09 16.50 2.84
CA LEU A 132 -8.45 16.82 3.28
C LEU A 132 -9.24 17.56 2.20
N ASP A 133 -8.68 18.58 1.59
CA ASP A 133 -9.38 19.50 0.69
C ASP A 133 -9.39 18.99 -0.76
N GLU A 134 -8.26 18.49 -1.27
CA GLU A 134 -8.16 18.03 -2.65
C GLU A 134 -8.71 16.61 -2.85
N LEU A 135 -8.54 15.73 -1.88
CA LEU A 135 -9.00 14.35 -2.00
C LEU A 135 -10.24 14.07 -1.16
N GLY A 136 -10.19 14.29 0.15
CA GLY A 136 -11.24 13.86 1.06
C GLY A 136 -12.58 14.55 0.83
N ARG A 137 -12.61 15.88 0.70
CA ARG A 137 -13.85 16.64 0.49
C ARG A 137 -14.38 16.53 -0.92
N LYS A 138 -13.51 16.52 -1.92
CA LYS A 138 -13.92 16.42 -3.33
C LYS A 138 -14.34 15.00 -3.73
N HIS A 139 -13.75 14.00 -3.09
CA HIS A 139 -13.93 12.59 -3.40
C HIS A 139 -14.18 11.76 -2.13
N PRO A 140 -15.31 11.94 -1.42
CA PRO A 140 -15.60 11.21 -0.19
C PRO A 140 -15.52 9.69 -0.38
N GLY A 141 -14.78 9.01 0.49
CA GLY A 141 -14.60 7.56 0.43
C GLY A 141 -13.68 7.05 -0.69
N ALA A 142 -13.01 7.95 -1.43
CA ALA A 142 -12.13 7.55 -2.53
C ALA A 142 -10.97 6.67 -2.06
N LEU A 143 -10.34 7.00 -0.93
CA LEU A 143 -9.24 6.22 -0.37
C LEU A 143 -9.67 4.77 -0.09
N TYR A 144 -10.83 4.60 0.57
CA TYR A 144 -11.37 3.27 0.87
C TYR A 144 -11.61 2.46 -0.41
N ARG A 145 -12.27 3.05 -1.43
CA ARG A 145 -12.53 2.36 -2.70
C ARG A 145 -11.24 2.02 -3.45
N TYR A 146 -10.29 2.93 -3.44
CA TYR A 146 -9.00 2.72 -4.08
C TYR A 146 -8.23 1.56 -3.46
N HIS A 147 -8.21 1.47 -2.12
CA HIS A 147 -7.60 0.35 -1.42
C HIS A 147 -8.38 -0.96 -1.60
N GLN A 148 -9.70 -0.89 -1.67
CA GLN A 148 -10.52 -2.07 -1.92
C GLN A 148 -10.19 -2.68 -3.29
N ASP A 149 -10.12 -1.84 -4.32
CA ASP A 149 -9.73 -2.27 -5.66
C ASP A 149 -8.29 -2.85 -5.66
N TRP A 150 -7.39 -2.28 -4.85
CA TRP A 150 -6.02 -2.76 -4.77
C TRP A 150 -5.91 -4.11 -4.09
N VAL A 151 -6.52 -4.31 -2.92
CA VAL A 151 -6.46 -5.61 -2.22
C VAL A 151 -7.11 -6.72 -3.05
N GLU A 152 -8.22 -6.43 -3.76
CA GLU A 152 -8.87 -7.39 -4.65
C GLU A 152 -7.99 -7.74 -5.86
N SER A 153 -7.38 -6.76 -6.49
CA SER A 153 -6.45 -6.96 -7.61
C SER A 153 -5.20 -7.75 -7.20
N LEU A 154 -4.64 -7.43 -6.03
CA LEU A 154 -3.50 -8.12 -5.44
C LEU A 154 -3.83 -9.59 -5.15
N ALA A 155 -4.96 -9.84 -4.52
CA ALA A 155 -5.43 -11.20 -4.22
C ALA A 155 -5.60 -12.02 -5.52
N HIS A 156 -6.25 -11.44 -6.51
CA HIS A 156 -6.47 -12.09 -7.81
C HIS A 156 -5.15 -12.46 -8.51
N ALA A 157 -4.19 -11.54 -8.51
CA ALA A 157 -2.87 -11.75 -9.10
C ALA A 157 -2.08 -12.84 -8.36
N ALA A 158 -2.08 -12.81 -7.02
CA ALA A 158 -1.38 -13.80 -6.21
C ALA A 158 -1.97 -15.21 -6.38
N GLU A 159 -3.28 -15.34 -6.41
CA GLU A 159 -3.98 -16.60 -6.64
C GLU A 159 -3.73 -17.16 -8.04
N ALA A 160 -3.71 -16.29 -9.06
CA ALA A 160 -3.43 -16.69 -10.44
C ALA A 160 -1.98 -17.19 -10.63
N GLU A 161 -0.99 -16.56 -9.98
CA GLU A 161 0.40 -17.02 -10.00
C GLU A 161 0.55 -18.39 -9.31
N THR A 162 -0.08 -18.56 -8.16
CA THR A 162 -0.06 -19.83 -7.41
C THR A 162 -0.67 -20.98 -8.19
N ALA A 163 -1.78 -20.74 -8.88
CA ALA A 163 -2.44 -21.77 -9.72
C ALA A 163 -1.56 -22.24 -10.89
N LYS A 164 -0.74 -21.36 -11.47
CA LYS A 164 0.22 -21.73 -12.54
C LYS A 164 1.32 -22.64 -12.04
N THR A 165 1.86 -22.37 -10.84
CA THR A 165 2.95 -23.14 -10.24
C THR A 165 2.53 -24.56 -9.81
N THR A 166 1.24 -24.79 -9.59
CA THR A 166 0.70 -26.10 -9.14
C THR A 166 0.45 -27.07 -10.32
N VAL A 167 0.51 -26.61 -11.56
CA VAL A 167 0.20 -27.40 -12.77
C VAL A 167 1.47 -28.00 -13.43
N ASP A 168 2.67 -27.59 -13.02
CA ASP A 168 3.97 -28.12 -13.45
C ASP A 168 4.50 -29.19 -12.46
#